data_3b1b48dc5a9489186fcee468d5fc3b9e
#
_entry.id   3b1b48dc5a9489186fcee468d5fc3b9e
#
_cell.length_a   1.000
_cell.length_b   1.000
_cell.length_c   1.000
_cell.angle_alpha   90.00
_cell.angle_beta   90.00
_cell.angle_gamma   90.00
#
_symmetry.space_group_name_H-M   'P 1'
#
loop_
_entity.id
_entity.type
_entity.pdbx_description
1 polymer ?
#
loop_
_entity_poly.entity_id
_entity_poly.type
_entity_poly.pdbx_seq_one_letter_code
_entity_poly.pdbx_strand_id
1 'polypeptide(L)'
;MKALEKRIAGHARAHLTALKTRRHETDLSEAQAQQIIGRIVNVLGQLPAAVKQAHERMIGGRNVANKDKILSLYDDSLNVIVRGKAGANVEFGNKLWLGENSDGIIVDYKLYQDNPSDSSLAKPAIKRLVDDRKIEVKQVWCDRGLAGKLNTAMLERRGIGDGFCPRDVADLSDKLANEPGFREGLKRRAGTEARIGIFKNVFLSRPLLVRGFEHRELAVGWAVLTHNLWVVAHMAEAEKKRKEDQEQKVRPPKARAA
;
A
#
# COMPACT_ATOMS: atom_id res chain seq x y z
N MET A 1 11.74 -35.12 -1.62
CA MET A 1 12.04 -33.68 -1.80
C MET A 1 13.49 -33.41 -2.19
N LYS A 2 14.50 -33.78 -1.40
CA LYS A 2 15.95 -33.50 -1.69
C LYS A 2 16.42 -33.99 -3.06
N ALA A 3 15.99 -35.19 -3.52
CA ALA A 3 16.36 -35.69 -4.84
C ALA A 3 15.75 -34.85 -5.99
N LEU A 4 14.50 -34.40 -5.84
CA LEU A 4 13.84 -33.54 -6.80
C LEU A 4 14.49 -32.14 -6.85
N GLU A 5 14.83 -31.57 -5.69
CA GLU A 5 15.57 -30.31 -5.59
C GLU A 5 16.91 -30.37 -6.33
N LYS A 6 17.72 -31.42 -6.05
CA LYS A 6 19.02 -31.62 -6.73
C LYS A 6 18.86 -31.69 -8.26
N ARG A 7 17.83 -32.41 -8.74
CA ARG A 7 17.56 -32.54 -10.18
C ARG A 7 17.17 -31.24 -10.79
N ILE A 8 16.22 -30.51 -10.18
CA ILE A 8 15.78 -29.17 -10.66
C ILE A 8 16.97 -28.20 -10.67
N ALA A 9 17.72 -28.12 -9.56
CA ALA A 9 18.89 -27.25 -9.46
C ALA A 9 20.00 -27.62 -10.47
N GLY A 10 20.17 -28.89 -10.76
CA GLY A 10 21.11 -29.37 -11.78
C GLY A 10 20.74 -28.91 -13.18
N HIS A 11 19.47 -29.09 -13.58
CA HIS A 11 18.98 -28.61 -14.87
C HIS A 11 19.04 -27.09 -14.98
N ALA A 12 18.62 -26.35 -13.94
CA ALA A 12 18.65 -24.90 -13.93
C ALA A 12 20.09 -24.36 -14.08
N ARG A 13 21.08 -24.97 -13.40
CA ARG A 13 22.49 -24.58 -13.55
C ARG A 13 23.06 -24.90 -14.94
N ALA A 14 22.68 -26.03 -15.53
CA ALA A 14 23.06 -26.35 -16.90
C ALA A 14 22.53 -25.35 -17.90
N HIS A 15 21.25 -24.98 -17.81
CA HIS A 15 20.65 -23.94 -18.65
C HIS A 15 21.29 -22.57 -18.41
N LEU A 16 21.59 -22.22 -17.15
CA LEU A 16 22.28 -20.98 -16.82
C LEU A 16 23.66 -20.89 -17.51
N THR A 17 24.42 -21.99 -17.45
CA THR A 17 25.71 -22.07 -18.12
C THR A 17 25.55 -21.95 -19.64
N ALA A 18 24.62 -22.69 -20.24
CA ALA A 18 24.36 -22.64 -21.67
C ALA A 18 23.98 -21.23 -22.13
N LEU A 19 23.11 -20.54 -21.43
CA LEU A 19 22.72 -19.14 -21.74
C LEU A 19 23.91 -18.18 -21.63
N LYS A 20 24.80 -18.37 -20.67
CA LYS A 20 26.00 -17.52 -20.53
C LYS A 20 27.06 -17.76 -21.61
N THR A 21 27.26 -19.02 -22.02
CA THR A 21 28.35 -19.38 -22.92
C THR A 21 27.93 -19.52 -24.38
N ARG A 22 26.70 -19.93 -24.64
CA ARG A 22 26.19 -20.28 -25.98
C ARG A 22 24.95 -19.48 -26.39
N ARG A 23 24.76 -18.27 -25.83
CA ARG A 23 23.63 -17.39 -26.21
C ARG A 23 23.57 -17.14 -27.73
N HIS A 24 24.72 -17.01 -28.33
CA HIS A 24 24.86 -16.76 -29.79
C HIS A 24 24.30 -17.88 -30.69
N GLU A 25 24.05 -19.06 -30.12
CA GLU A 25 23.37 -20.19 -30.77
C GLU A 25 21.83 -20.09 -30.70
N THR A 26 21.31 -19.03 -30.10
CA THR A 26 19.88 -18.81 -29.90
C THR A 26 19.44 -17.49 -30.51
N ASP A 27 18.12 -17.36 -30.81
CA ASP A 27 17.51 -16.11 -31.31
C ASP A 27 17.29 -15.06 -30.19
N LEU A 28 17.78 -15.30 -28.98
CA LEU A 28 17.59 -14.41 -27.84
C LEU A 28 18.48 -13.17 -27.94
N SER A 29 17.89 -11.99 -27.79
CA SER A 29 18.65 -10.76 -27.55
C SER A 29 19.40 -10.83 -26.21
N GLU A 30 20.44 -10.02 -26.04
CA GLU A 30 21.18 -9.90 -24.77
C GLU A 30 20.24 -9.61 -23.59
N ALA A 31 19.33 -8.65 -23.76
CA ALA A 31 18.37 -8.27 -22.72
C ALA A 31 17.43 -9.42 -22.33
N GLN A 32 16.95 -10.20 -23.32
CA GLN A 32 16.12 -11.39 -23.03
C GLN A 32 16.88 -12.46 -22.30
N ALA A 33 18.13 -12.75 -22.72
CA ALA A 33 18.97 -13.72 -22.06
C ALA A 33 19.27 -13.32 -20.61
N GLN A 34 19.63 -12.06 -20.36
CA GLN A 34 19.85 -11.54 -19.01
C GLN A 34 18.60 -11.62 -18.13
N GLN A 35 17.44 -11.36 -18.69
CA GLN A 35 16.16 -11.50 -17.97
C GLN A 35 15.89 -12.96 -17.56
N ILE A 36 16.15 -13.93 -18.45
CA ILE A 36 15.99 -15.36 -18.15
C ILE A 36 17.02 -15.79 -17.10
N ILE A 37 18.27 -15.39 -17.26
CA ILE A 37 19.36 -15.65 -16.30
C ILE A 37 18.96 -15.14 -14.91
N GLY A 38 18.49 -13.91 -14.80
CA GLY A 38 18.04 -13.31 -13.54
C GLY A 38 16.92 -14.12 -12.87
N ARG A 39 15.94 -14.58 -13.64
CA ARG A 39 14.85 -15.43 -13.13
C ARG A 39 15.37 -16.79 -12.61
N ILE A 40 16.26 -17.45 -13.35
CA ILE A 40 16.85 -18.73 -12.92
C ILE A 40 17.66 -18.55 -11.64
N VAL A 41 18.48 -17.50 -11.56
CA VAL A 41 19.31 -17.20 -10.37
C VAL A 41 18.42 -16.93 -9.15
N ASN A 42 17.35 -16.15 -9.31
CA ASN A 42 16.41 -15.87 -8.23
C ASN A 42 15.74 -17.15 -7.70
N VAL A 43 15.21 -18.00 -8.59
CA VAL A 43 14.60 -19.27 -8.19
C VAL A 43 15.60 -20.18 -7.49
N LEU A 44 16.83 -20.30 -8.02
CA LEU A 44 17.89 -21.11 -7.41
C LEU A 44 18.28 -20.60 -6.02
N GLY A 45 18.28 -19.29 -5.80
CA GLY A 45 18.56 -18.67 -4.52
C GLY A 45 17.50 -18.99 -3.46
N GLN A 46 16.22 -19.03 -3.85
CA GLN A 46 15.11 -19.29 -2.94
C GLN A 46 14.83 -20.80 -2.72
N LEU A 47 15.23 -21.66 -3.64
CA LEU A 47 14.88 -23.06 -3.64
C LEU A 47 15.25 -23.80 -2.33
N PRO A 48 16.45 -23.62 -1.73
CA PRO A 48 16.80 -24.27 -0.46
C PRO A 48 15.87 -23.87 0.69
N ALA A 49 15.53 -22.60 0.79
CA ALA A 49 14.62 -22.08 1.83
C ALA A 49 13.19 -22.62 1.64
N ALA A 50 12.71 -22.69 0.40
CA ALA A 50 11.40 -23.25 0.07
C ALA A 50 11.31 -24.74 0.41
N VAL A 51 12.37 -25.52 0.10
CA VAL A 51 12.44 -26.94 0.44
C VAL A 51 12.50 -27.14 1.95
N LYS A 52 13.26 -26.31 2.68
CA LYS A 52 13.27 -26.31 4.14
C LYS A 52 11.89 -26.02 4.70
N GLN A 53 11.22 -24.97 4.22
CA GLN A 53 9.85 -24.62 4.63
C GLN A 53 8.87 -25.78 4.40
N ALA A 54 8.92 -26.41 3.23
CA ALA A 54 8.06 -27.55 2.92
C ALA A 54 8.34 -28.74 3.85
N HIS A 55 9.61 -29.03 4.15
CA HIS A 55 10.00 -30.09 5.08
C HIS A 55 9.49 -29.78 6.50
N GLU A 56 9.70 -28.58 7.01
CA GLU A 56 9.23 -28.17 8.36
C GLU A 56 7.71 -28.32 8.49
N ARG A 57 6.94 -27.90 7.48
CA ARG A 57 5.49 -27.92 7.54
C ARG A 57 4.89 -29.31 7.28
N MET A 58 5.37 -30.02 6.25
CA MET A 58 4.74 -31.25 5.78
C MET A 58 5.27 -32.50 6.47
N ILE A 59 6.55 -32.52 6.86
CA ILE A 59 7.20 -33.67 7.49
C ILE A 59 7.35 -33.42 9.00
N GLY A 60 7.83 -32.24 9.37
CA GLY A 60 8.07 -31.88 10.77
C GLY A 60 6.82 -31.43 11.53
N GLY A 61 5.69 -31.15 10.86
CA GLY A 61 4.47 -30.64 11.48
C GLY A 61 4.62 -29.27 12.17
N ARG A 62 5.70 -28.54 11.88
CA ARG A 62 6.06 -27.29 12.55
C ARG A 62 5.55 -26.07 11.78
N ASN A 63 5.20 -25.02 12.50
CA ASN A 63 4.90 -23.74 11.91
C ASN A 63 6.18 -22.99 11.53
N VAL A 64 6.18 -22.38 10.34
CA VAL A 64 7.23 -21.47 9.87
C VAL A 64 6.83 -20.05 10.21
N ALA A 65 7.73 -19.27 10.78
CA ALA A 65 7.48 -17.87 11.10
C ALA A 65 7.12 -17.07 9.82
N ASN A 66 6.19 -16.12 9.93
CA ASN A 66 5.67 -15.39 8.77
C ASN A 66 6.78 -14.67 7.97
N LYS A 67 7.80 -14.15 8.65
CA LYS A 67 8.96 -13.50 8.03
C LYS A 67 9.85 -14.42 7.19
N ASP A 68 9.81 -15.73 7.48
CA ASP A 68 10.66 -16.74 6.85
C ASP A 68 9.89 -17.55 5.78
N LYS A 69 8.62 -17.20 5.55
CA LYS A 69 7.78 -17.88 4.55
C LYS A 69 8.14 -17.47 3.14
N ILE A 70 8.48 -18.45 2.31
CA ILE A 70 8.56 -18.28 0.85
C ILE A 70 7.13 -18.43 0.29
N LEU A 71 6.58 -17.36 -0.22
CA LEU A 71 5.23 -17.31 -0.79
C LEU A 71 5.24 -17.60 -2.29
N SER A 72 6.32 -17.23 -2.97
CA SER A 72 6.50 -17.43 -4.40
C SER A 72 8.00 -17.62 -4.69
N LEU A 73 8.34 -18.59 -5.55
CA LEU A 73 9.70 -18.73 -6.06
C LEU A 73 10.03 -17.73 -7.17
N TYR A 74 9.01 -17.07 -7.72
CA TYR A 74 9.17 -16.12 -8.82
C TYR A 74 9.13 -14.65 -8.38
N ASP A 75 8.71 -14.40 -7.14
CA ASP A 75 8.55 -13.07 -6.58
C ASP A 75 8.83 -13.12 -5.08
N ASP A 76 10.04 -12.72 -4.70
CA ASP A 76 10.56 -12.71 -3.34
C ASP A 76 10.14 -11.51 -2.50
N SER A 77 9.50 -10.54 -3.15
CA SER A 77 9.06 -9.31 -2.49
C SER A 77 7.66 -9.39 -1.87
N LEU A 78 7.03 -10.59 -1.90
CA LEU A 78 5.72 -10.80 -1.29
C LEU A 78 5.83 -11.13 0.19
N ASN A 79 5.00 -10.49 1.01
CA ASN A 79 4.99 -10.66 2.46
C ASN A 79 3.68 -11.28 2.97
N VAL A 80 3.75 -11.90 4.15
CA VAL A 80 2.58 -12.28 4.94
C VAL A 80 2.20 -11.10 5.82
N ILE A 81 1.04 -10.51 5.58
CA ILE A 81 0.51 -9.39 6.36
C ILE A 81 -0.54 -9.93 7.32
N VAL A 82 -0.23 -9.93 8.61
CA VAL A 82 -1.18 -10.35 9.65
C VAL A 82 -2.15 -9.22 9.94
N ARG A 83 -3.44 -9.49 9.78
CA ARG A 83 -4.50 -8.48 9.95
C ARG A 83 -5.25 -8.59 11.27
N GLY A 84 -5.40 -9.79 11.82
CA GLY A 84 -6.17 -10.03 13.06
C GLY A 84 -7.65 -9.60 12.97
N LYS A 85 -8.23 -9.53 11.76
CA LYS A 85 -9.64 -9.15 11.54
C LYS A 85 -10.50 -10.40 11.33
N ALA A 86 -11.76 -10.32 11.76
CA ALA A 86 -12.75 -11.34 11.44
C ALA A 86 -12.88 -11.48 9.91
N GLY A 87 -12.69 -12.69 9.37
CA GLY A 87 -12.81 -12.98 7.93
C GLY A 87 -11.50 -13.24 7.18
N ALA A 88 -10.38 -12.64 7.59
CA ALA A 88 -9.06 -12.99 7.03
C ALA A 88 -7.96 -12.66 8.05
N ASN A 89 -7.39 -13.69 8.65
CA ASN A 89 -6.28 -13.53 9.60
C ASN A 89 -4.99 -13.05 8.91
N VAL A 90 -4.82 -13.35 7.64
CA VAL A 90 -3.61 -13.02 6.86
C VAL A 90 -3.99 -12.59 5.45
N GLU A 91 -3.27 -11.60 4.95
CA GLU A 91 -3.23 -11.18 3.54
C GLU A 91 -1.82 -11.40 2.99
N PHE A 92 -1.71 -11.53 1.67
CA PHE A 92 -0.43 -11.69 0.98
C PHE A 92 -0.19 -10.51 0.06
N GLY A 93 1.03 -10.00 0.02
CA GLY A 93 1.37 -8.87 -0.84
C GLY A 93 2.36 -7.90 -0.21
N ASN A 94 2.25 -6.64 -0.62
CA ASN A 94 3.06 -5.54 -0.12
C ASN A 94 2.19 -4.55 0.66
N LYS A 95 2.76 -4.00 1.72
CA LYS A 95 2.09 -2.94 2.48
C LYS A 95 2.09 -1.65 1.67
N LEU A 96 0.93 -1.04 1.52
CA LEU A 96 0.75 0.24 0.86
C LEU A 96 0.35 1.29 1.89
N TRP A 97 1.12 2.37 1.96
CA TRP A 97 0.77 3.60 2.64
C TRP A 97 0.04 4.53 1.67
N LEU A 98 -1.04 5.15 2.13
CA LEU A 98 -1.76 6.21 1.43
C LEU A 98 -2.04 7.34 2.41
N GLY A 99 -1.68 8.57 2.04
CA GLY A 99 -2.02 9.80 2.74
C GLY A 99 -2.89 10.67 1.83
N GLU A 100 -4.08 11.05 2.30
CA GLU A 100 -4.99 11.93 1.57
C GLU A 100 -5.17 13.27 2.30
N ASN A 101 -5.48 14.33 1.56
CA ASN A 101 -5.89 15.61 2.13
C ASN A 101 -7.40 15.63 2.44
N SER A 102 -7.91 16.79 2.94
CA SER A 102 -9.33 16.99 3.27
C SER A 102 -10.27 16.79 2.08
N ASP A 103 -9.79 16.98 0.87
CA ASP A 103 -10.58 16.90 -0.37
C ASP A 103 -10.58 15.49 -0.97
N GLY A 104 -9.84 14.55 -0.35
CA GLY A 104 -9.71 13.18 -0.82
C GLY A 104 -8.63 12.96 -1.87
N ILE A 105 -7.78 13.97 -2.15
CA ILE A 105 -6.63 13.83 -3.04
C ILE A 105 -5.52 13.09 -2.31
N ILE A 106 -4.97 12.03 -2.90
CA ILE A 106 -3.82 11.30 -2.39
C ILE A 106 -2.58 12.16 -2.59
N VAL A 107 -2.05 12.71 -1.50
CA VAL A 107 -0.87 13.60 -1.49
C VAL A 107 0.42 12.87 -1.16
N ASP A 108 0.35 11.67 -0.61
CA ASP A 108 1.50 10.80 -0.33
C ASP A 108 1.14 9.34 -0.48
N TYR A 109 2.01 8.58 -1.12
CA TYR A 109 1.92 7.12 -1.14
C TYR A 109 3.29 6.48 -1.11
N LYS A 110 3.35 5.27 -0.57
CA LYS A 110 4.56 4.44 -0.58
C LYS A 110 4.17 2.96 -0.53
N LEU A 111 4.65 2.22 -1.53
CA LEU A 111 4.63 0.76 -1.49
C LEU A 111 5.89 0.29 -0.77
N TYR A 112 5.77 -0.68 0.14
CA TYR A 112 6.88 -1.22 0.91
C TYR A 112 7.21 -2.62 0.40
N GLN A 113 8.47 -2.85 0.13
CA GLN A 113 8.96 -4.17 -0.29
C GLN A 113 8.95 -5.15 0.89
N ASP A 114 9.30 -4.67 2.06
CA ASP A 114 9.20 -5.35 3.35
C ASP A 114 7.84 -5.07 4.02
N ASN A 115 7.62 -5.64 5.21
CA ASN A 115 6.39 -5.45 5.97
C ASN A 115 6.66 -4.68 7.28
N PRO A 116 6.95 -3.37 7.23
CA PRO A 116 7.20 -2.55 8.41
C PRO A 116 5.98 -2.50 9.33
N SER A 117 6.19 -2.28 10.63
CA SER A 117 5.08 -2.08 11.57
C SER A 117 4.30 -0.82 11.25
N ASP A 118 2.98 -0.80 11.52
CA ASP A 118 2.15 0.37 11.22
C ASP A 118 2.67 1.62 11.96
N SER A 119 3.06 1.48 13.22
CA SER A 119 3.59 2.59 14.01
C SER A 119 4.86 3.22 13.44
N SER A 120 5.65 2.50 12.65
CA SER A 120 6.87 3.02 12.01
C SER A 120 6.60 3.83 10.74
N LEU A 121 5.38 3.81 10.20
CA LEU A 121 5.04 4.44 8.91
C LEU A 121 4.80 5.94 9.02
N ALA A 122 4.32 6.44 10.17
CA ALA A 122 3.94 7.84 10.33
C ALA A 122 5.12 8.80 10.15
N LYS A 123 6.24 8.54 10.84
CA LYS A 123 7.41 9.43 10.80
C LYS A 123 7.99 9.62 9.38
N PRO A 124 8.24 8.56 8.57
CA PRO A 124 8.71 8.73 7.21
C PRO A 124 7.68 9.44 6.30
N ALA A 125 6.38 9.21 6.50
CA ALA A 125 5.33 9.86 5.73
C ALA A 125 5.29 11.38 5.99
N ILE A 126 5.31 11.79 7.26
CA ILE A 126 5.36 13.21 7.64
C ILE A 126 6.64 13.87 7.10
N LYS A 127 7.79 13.17 7.17
CA LYS A 127 9.03 13.69 6.57
C LYS A 127 8.86 13.95 5.08
N ARG A 128 8.33 13.00 4.30
CA ARG A 128 8.10 13.19 2.85
C ARG A 128 7.17 14.37 2.56
N LEU A 129 6.10 14.53 3.34
CA LEU A 129 5.16 15.64 3.14
C LEU A 129 5.79 16.98 3.50
N VAL A 130 6.32 17.12 4.71
CA VAL A 130 6.76 18.40 5.27
C VAL A 130 8.17 18.77 4.80
N ASP A 131 9.13 17.82 4.91
CA ASP A 131 10.54 18.13 4.68
C ASP A 131 10.91 18.05 3.19
N ASP A 132 10.40 17.04 2.47
CA ASP A 132 10.79 16.80 1.08
C ASP A 132 9.88 17.58 0.10
N ARG A 133 8.54 17.56 0.30
CA ARG A 133 7.57 18.20 -0.60
C ARG A 133 7.13 19.59 -0.18
N LYS A 134 7.52 20.06 1.02
CA LYS A 134 7.19 21.37 1.58
C LYS A 134 5.69 21.64 1.69
N ILE A 135 4.91 20.60 1.95
CA ILE A 135 3.47 20.70 2.16
C ILE A 135 3.23 21.10 3.61
N GLU A 136 2.44 22.16 3.82
CA GLU A 136 1.97 22.55 5.15
C GLU A 136 0.97 21.51 5.66
N VAL A 137 1.30 20.87 6.78
CA VAL A 137 0.44 19.88 7.44
C VAL A 137 0.00 20.46 8.78
N LYS A 138 -1.28 20.83 8.90
CA LYS A 138 -1.83 21.40 10.14
C LYS A 138 -2.21 20.33 11.16
N GLN A 139 -2.76 19.21 10.69
CA GLN A 139 -3.24 18.12 11.54
C GLN A 139 -3.20 16.80 10.79
N VAL A 140 -2.95 15.70 11.49
CA VAL A 140 -2.90 14.34 10.92
C VAL A 140 -3.89 13.43 11.62
N TRP A 141 -4.75 12.79 10.82
CA TRP A 141 -5.72 11.82 11.29
C TRP A 141 -5.32 10.41 10.83
N CYS A 142 -5.08 9.53 11.78
CA CYS A 142 -4.62 8.17 11.50
C CYS A 142 -5.33 7.11 12.35
N ASP A 143 -5.18 5.86 11.93
CA ASP A 143 -5.71 4.70 12.64
C ASP A 143 -4.93 4.41 13.93
N ARG A 144 -5.56 3.63 14.83
CA ARG A 144 -4.96 3.15 16.10
C ARG A 144 -3.61 2.45 15.90
N GLY A 145 -3.41 1.79 14.74
CA GLY A 145 -2.15 1.14 14.41
C GLY A 145 -0.94 2.08 14.40
N LEU A 146 -1.17 3.36 14.07
CA LEU A 146 -0.13 4.40 14.02
C LEU A 146 0.04 5.15 15.34
N ALA A 147 -0.94 5.06 16.24
CA ALA A 147 -0.89 5.74 17.55
C ALA A 147 0.26 5.21 18.42
N GLY A 148 0.98 6.13 19.05
CA GLY A 148 2.06 5.82 19.99
C GLY A 148 2.85 7.04 20.40
N LYS A 149 3.40 7.01 21.61
CA LYS A 149 4.13 8.14 22.24
C LYS A 149 5.18 8.79 21.34
N LEU A 150 5.92 7.99 20.58
CA LEU A 150 6.96 8.52 19.67
C LEU A 150 6.37 9.31 18.50
N ASN A 151 5.23 8.86 17.97
CA ASN A 151 4.58 9.55 16.86
C ASN A 151 3.88 10.83 17.34
N THR A 152 3.20 10.80 18.49
CA THR A 152 2.63 12.00 19.14
C THR A 152 3.72 13.04 19.40
N ALA A 153 4.80 12.66 20.10
CA ALA A 153 5.91 13.57 20.37
C ALA A 153 6.61 14.11 19.10
N MET A 154 6.58 13.38 18.00
CA MET A 154 7.08 13.85 16.70
C MET A 154 6.17 14.92 16.10
N LEU A 155 4.84 14.76 16.19
CA LEU A 155 3.88 15.75 15.72
C LEU A 155 3.96 17.03 16.56
N GLU A 156 3.99 16.91 17.89
CA GLU A 156 4.12 18.04 18.82
C GLU A 156 5.36 18.90 18.52
N ARG A 157 6.54 18.25 18.34
CA ARG A 157 7.77 18.96 17.98
C ARG A 157 7.72 19.71 16.66
N ARG A 158 6.78 19.34 15.77
CA ARG A 158 6.58 19.98 14.48
C ARG A 158 5.42 20.97 14.47
N GLY A 159 4.72 21.14 15.61
CA GLY A 159 3.52 21.97 15.70
C GLY A 159 2.34 21.41 14.89
N ILE A 160 2.31 20.11 14.64
CA ILE A 160 1.27 19.42 13.89
C ILE A 160 0.24 18.83 14.85
N GLY A 161 -1.04 19.10 14.65
CA GLY A 161 -2.12 18.58 15.48
C GLY A 161 -2.20 17.05 15.44
N ASP A 162 -2.27 16.42 16.62
CA ASP A 162 -2.37 14.97 16.80
C ASP A 162 -3.83 14.51 16.76
N GLY A 163 -4.27 14.06 15.60
CA GLY A 163 -5.57 13.39 15.41
C GLY A 163 -5.49 11.86 15.44
N PHE A 164 -4.44 11.26 15.98
CA PHE A 164 -4.33 9.81 16.12
C PHE A 164 -5.41 9.27 17.05
N CYS A 165 -6.08 8.21 16.61
CA CYS A 165 -7.04 7.51 17.45
C CYS A 165 -6.28 6.75 18.56
N PRO A 166 -6.47 7.09 19.86
CA PRO A 166 -5.79 6.40 20.94
C PRO A 166 -6.09 4.91 20.97
N ARG A 167 -5.16 4.12 21.50
CA ARG A 167 -5.36 2.67 21.74
C ARG A 167 -6.16 2.42 22.99
N ASP A 168 -5.92 3.22 24.01
CA ASP A 168 -6.63 3.15 25.26
C ASP A 168 -8.01 3.81 25.17
N VAL A 169 -9.01 3.21 25.83
CA VAL A 169 -10.41 3.68 25.79
C VAL A 169 -10.57 4.93 26.65
N ALA A 170 -9.83 5.05 27.76
CA ALA A 170 -9.88 6.23 28.62
C ALA A 170 -9.31 7.44 27.89
N ASP A 171 -8.13 7.30 27.24
CA ASP A 171 -7.51 8.35 26.41
C ASP A 171 -8.43 8.77 25.27
N LEU A 172 -9.14 7.81 24.65
CA LEU A 172 -10.10 8.12 23.58
C LEU A 172 -11.29 8.91 24.13
N SER A 173 -11.82 8.53 25.28
CA SER A 173 -12.92 9.22 25.93
C SER A 173 -12.53 10.66 26.32
N ASP A 174 -11.33 10.83 26.84
CA ASP A 174 -10.77 12.13 27.20
C ASP A 174 -10.62 13.05 25.96
N LYS A 175 -10.02 12.57 24.88
CA LYS A 175 -9.94 13.31 23.62
C LYS A 175 -11.30 13.68 23.04
N LEU A 176 -12.28 12.78 23.12
CA LEU A 176 -13.66 13.04 22.67
C LEU A 176 -14.37 14.12 23.49
N ALA A 177 -14.06 14.22 24.79
CA ALA A 177 -14.65 15.19 25.70
C ALA A 177 -13.96 16.56 25.63
N ASN A 178 -12.63 16.58 25.50
CA ASN A 178 -11.82 17.77 25.77
C ASN A 178 -11.17 18.39 24.50
N GLU A 179 -11.09 17.64 23.36
CA GLU A 179 -10.50 18.18 22.13
C GLU A 179 -11.59 18.62 21.15
N PRO A 180 -11.79 19.92 20.90
CA PRO A 180 -12.72 20.42 19.89
C PRO A 180 -12.40 19.89 18.50
N GLY A 181 -13.42 19.39 17.78
CA GLY A 181 -13.25 18.87 16.42
C GLY A 181 -12.72 17.45 16.33
N PHE A 182 -12.32 16.81 17.44
CA PHE A 182 -11.81 15.42 17.42
C PHE A 182 -12.86 14.43 16.91
N ARG A 183 -14.12 14.59 17.31
CA ARG A 183 -15.24 13.75 16.85
C ARG A 183 -15.46 13.86 15.33
N GLU A 184 -15.39 15.06 14.77
CA GLU A 184 -15.52 15.34 13.34
C GLU A 184 -14.36 14.74 12.57
N GLY A 185 -13.15 14.84 13.10
CA GLY A 185 -11.96 14.22 12.52
C GLY A 185 -12.05 12.68 12.47
N LEU A 186 -12.56 12.05 13.51
CA LEU A 186 -12.83 10.60 13.51
C LEU A 186 -13.88 10.20 12.46
N LYS A 187 -14.93 10.99 12.26
CA LYS A 187 -15.90 10.76 11.19
C LYS A 187 -15.28 10.87 9.80
N ARG A 188 -14.41 11.87 9.58
CA ARG A 188 -13.65 12.00 8.33
C ARG A 188 -12.76 10.78 8.08
N ARG A 189 -12.08 10.30 9.12
CA ARG A 189 -11.27 9.07 9.05
C ARG A 189 -12.09 7.85 8.62
N ALA A 190 -13.30 7.69 9.12
CA ALA A 190 -14.19 6.61 8.69
C ALA A 190 -14.48 6.70 7.17
N GLY A 191 -14.65 7.92 6.63
CA GLY A 191 -14.75 8.15 5.19
C GLY A 191 -13.48 7.74 4.42
N THR A 192 -12.29 7.92 5.00
CA THR A 192 -11.02 7.47 4.41
C THR A 192 -10.98 5.95 4.20
N GLU A 193 -11.51 5.16 5.11
CA GLU A 193 -11.58 3.70 4.95
C GLU A 193 -12.43 3.29 3.74
N ALA A 194 -13.56 3.98 3.52
CA ALA A 194 -14.39 3.77 2.34
C ALA A 194 -13.66 4.14 1.04
N ARG A 195 -12.94 5.28 1.02
CA ARG A 195 -12.13 5.71 -0.14
C ARG A 195 -10.98 4.77 -0.43
N ILE A 196 -10.30 4.24 0.59
CA ILE A 196 -9.30 3.18 0.43
C ILE A 196 -9.92 1.94 -0.22
N GLY A 197 -11.14 1.57 0.16
CA GLY A 197 -11.90 0.49 -0.48
C GLY A 197 -12.15 0.77 -1.96
N ILE A 198 -12.61 1.95 -2.31
CA ILE A 198 -12.81 2.40 -3.71
C ILE A 198 -11.47 2.38 -4.46
N PHE A 199 -10.43 2.98 -3.91
CA PHE A 199 -9.10 2.99 -4.52
C PHE A 199 -8.61 1.58 -4.87
N LYS A 200 -8.71 0.65 -3.92
CA LYS A 200 -8.26 -0.74 -4.12
C LYS A 200 -9.08 -1.50 -5.14
N ASN A 201 -10.39 -1.30 -5.18
CA ASN A 201 -11.30 -2.10 -6.00
C ASN A 201 -11.49 -1.52 -7.40
N VAL A 202 -11.47 -0.17 -7.54
CA VAL A 202 -11.76 0.51 -8.81
C VAL A 202 -10.47 0.90 -9.53
N PHE A 203 -9.52 1.53 -8.84
CA PHE A 203 -8.33 2.09 -9.47
C PHE A 203 -7.15 1.13 -9.50
N LEU A 204 -6.93 0.34 -8.42
CA LEU A 204 -5.80 -0.57 -8.33
C LEU A 204 -6.10 -1.96 -8.92
N SER A 205 -7.38 -2.34 -9.06
CA SER A 205 -7.86 -3.69 -9.38
C SER A 205 -7.47 -4.75 -8.35
N ARG A 206 -8.41 -5.59 -7.96
CA ARG A 206 -8.14 -6.72 -7.05
C ARG A 206 -8.53 -8.03 -7.72
N PRO A 207 -7.61 -9.00 -7.76
CA PRO A 207 -6.19 -8.96 -7.36
C PRO A 207 -5.33 -8.13 -8.32
N LEU A 208 -4.24 -7.54 -7.81
CA LEU A 208 -3.27 -6.84 -8.65
C LEU A 208 -2.53 -7.85 -9.52
N LEU A 209 -2.74 -7.80 -10.84
CA LEU A 209 -2.28 -8.83 -11.80
C LEU A 209 -0.84 -8.66 -12.25
N VAL A 210 -0.12 -7.64 -11.78
CA VAL A 210 1.28 -7.39 -12.15
C VAL A 210 2.25 -8.14 -11.23
N ARG A 211 3.38 -8.58 -11.78
CA ARG A 211 4.42 -9.33 -11.07
C ARG A 211 5.67 -8.46 -10.89
N GLY A 212 6.35 -8.69 -9.75
CA GLY A 212 7.56 -7.95 -9.39
C GLY A 212 7.24 -6.62 -8.70
N PHE A 213 8.10 -6.24 -7.76
CA PHE A 213 7.88 -5.08 -6.91
C PHE A 213 7.80 -3.78 -7.71
N GLU A 214 8.72 -3.55 -8.65
CA GLU A 214 8.78 -2.34 -9.48
C GLU A 214 7.50 -2.15 -10.32
N HIS A 215 6.99 -3.23 -10.92
CA HIS A 215 5.75 -3.15 -11.69
C HIS A 215 4.53 -2.88 -10.79
N ARG A 216 4.52 -3.42 -9.55
CA ARG A 216 3.47 -3.09 -8.59
C ARG A 216 3.56 -1.63 -8.12
N GLU A 217 4.76 -1.12 -7.89
CA GLU A 217 4.97 0.29 -7.52
C GLU A 217 4.50 1.21 -8.65
N LEU A 218 4.82 0.89 -9.89
CA LEU A 218 4.35 1.62 -11.07
C LEU A 218 2.81 1.56 -11.20
N ALA A 219 2.21 0.38 -11.02
CA ALA A 219 0.76 0.22 -11.08
C ALA A 219 0.05 1.03 -9.97
N VAL A 220 0.61 1.07 -8.77
CA VAL A 220 0.12 1.93 -7.68
C VAL A 220 0.22 3.41 -8.06
N GLY A 221 1.34 3.83 -8.67
CA GLY A 221 1.52 5.20 -9.14
C GLY A 221 0.45 5.62 -10.16
N TRP A 222 0.18 4.78 -11.15
CA TRP A 222 -0.91 5.01 -12.12
C TRP A 222 -2.28 5.05 -11.47
N ALA A 223 -2.55 4.14 -10.52
CA ALA A 223 -3.81 4.13 -9.79
C ALA A 223 -4.00 5.42 -8.97
N VAL A 224 -2.95 5.93 -8.33
CA VAL A 224 -2.98 7.21 -7.60
C VAL A 224 -3.25 8.38 -8.54
N LEU A 225 -2.57 8.43 -9.67
CA LEU A 225 -2.78 9.48 -10.67
C LEU A 225 -4.23 9.48 -11.16
N THR A 226 -4.75 8.33 -11.57
CA THR A 226 -6.12 8.18 -12.08
C THR A 226 -7.15 8.54 -11.01
N HIS A 227 -6.94 8.10 -9.76
CA HIS A 227 -7.79 8.45 -8.63
C HIS A 227 -7.82 9.98 -8.42
N ASN A 228 -6.67 10.63 -8.41
CA ASN A 228 -6.58 12.06 -8.18
C ASN A 228 -7.25 12.86 -9.31
N LEU A 229 -7.08 12.45 -10.57
CA LEU A 229 -7.79 13.05 -11.70
C LEU A 229 -9.31 12.88 -11.57
N TRP A 230 -9.76 11.70 -11.13
CA TRP A 230 -11.18 11.46 -10.86
C TRP A 230 -11.72 12.36 -9.75
N VAL A 231 -10.99 12.53 -8.64
CA VAL A 231 -11.38 13.45 -7.54
C VAL A 231 -11.49 14.88 -8.04
N VAL A 232 -10.48 15.37 -8.78
CA VAL A 232 -10.48 16.75 -9.32
C VAL A 232 -11.66 16.98 -10.26
N ALA A 233 -11.98 16.01 -11.13
CA ALA A 233 -13.12 16.10 -12.03
C ALA A 233 -14.46 16.26 -11.25
N HIS A 234 -14.65 15.43 -10.20
CA HIS A 234 -15.84 15.52 -9.35
C HIS A 234 -15.93 16.84 -8.56
N MET A 235 -14.80 17.37 -8.11
CA MET A 235 -14.75 18.69 -7.47
C MET A 235 -15.20 19.80 -8.45
N ALA A 236 -14.73 19.77 -9.69
CA ALA A 236 -15.12 20.73 -10.73
C ALA A 236 -16.62 20.65 -11.06
N GLU A 237 -17.15 19.42 -11.18
CA GLU A 237 -18.61 19.21 -11.40
C GLU A 237 -19.44 19.73 -10.22
N ALA A 238 -19.01 19.45 -8.99
CA ALA A 238 -19.70 19.93 -7.80
C ALA A 238 -19.68 21.45 -7.69
N GLU A 239 -18.58 22.10 -8.05
CA GLU A 239 -18.49 23.56 -8.09
C GLU A 239 -19.41 24.17 -9.16
N LYS A 240 -19.44 23.59 -10.37
CA LYS A 240 -20.34 24.00 -11.45
C LYS A 240 -21.79 23.91 -11.01
N LYS A 241 -22.19 22.80 -10.41
CA LYS A 241 -23.55 22.61 -9.91
C LYS A 241 -23.92 23.60 -8.82
N ARG A 242 -23.01 23.93 -7.91
CA ARG A 242 -23.22 24.97 -6.88
C ARG A 242 -23.47 26.32 -7.50
N LYS A 243 -22.71 26.71 -8.54
CA LYS A 243 -22.91 27.98 -9.24
C LYS A 243 -24.27 28.02 -9.92
N GLU A 244 -24.66 26.96 -10.61
CA GLU A 244 -25.99 26.84 -11.27
C GLU A 244 -27.14 26.94 -10.25
N ASP A 245 -27.03 26.25 -9.10
CA ASP A 245 -28.03 26.31 -8.02
C ASP A 245 -28.13 27.71 -7.39
N GLN A 246 -27.02 28.43 -7.27
CA GLN A 246 -27.01 29.83 -6.78
C GLN A 246 -27.66 30.76 -7.77
N GLU A 247 -27.36 30.64 -9.06
CA GLU A 247 -27.98 31.47 -10.11
C GLU A 247 -29.49 31.24 -10.21
N GLN A 248 -29.96 29.99 -10.04
CA GLN A 248 -31.38 29.67 -10.01
C GLN A 248 -32.11 30.29 -8.83
N LYS A 249 -31.47 30.36 -7.64
CA LYS A 249 -32.06 31.00 -6.45
C LYS A 249 -32.14 32.50 -6.54
N VAL A 250 -31.31 33.15 -7.33
CA VAL A 250 -31.26 34.60 -7.51
C VAL A 250 -32.24 35.06 -8.62
N ARG A 251 -32.71 34.18 -9.49
CA ARG A 251 -33.69 34.52 -10.53
C ARG A 251 -35.03 34.92 -9.88
N PRO A 252 -35.55 36.16 -10.17
CA PRO A 252 -36.86 36.55 -9.67
C PRO A 252 -37.94 35.61 -10.20
N PRO A 253 -39.02 35.38 -9.42
CA PRO A 253 -40.12 34.54 -9.85
C PRO A 253 -40.69 35.07 -11.17
N LYS A 254 -40.83 34.20 -12.18
CA LYS A 254 -41.48 34.57 -13.45
C LYS A 254 -42.84 35.15 -13.13
N ALA A 255 -43.08 36.41 -13.53
CA ALA A 255 -44.40 37.02 -13.44
C ALA A 255 -45.41 36.07 -14.11
N ARG A 256 -46.42 35.65 -13.36
CA ARG A 256 -47.55 34.94 -13.93
C ARG A 256 -48.19 35.87 -14.91
N ALA A 257 -48.18 35.56 -16.18
CA ALA A 257 -49.01 36.21 -17.18
C ALA A 257 -50.48 36.00 -16.79
N ALA A 258 -51.19 37.12 -16.64
CA ALA A 258 -52.61 37.15 -16.37
C ALA A 258 -53.41 36.75 -17.61
#